data_37fab524a1fd81020318a51ec4dd0f02
#
_entry.id   37fab524a1fd81020318a51ec4dd0f02
#
_cell.length_a   1.000
_cell.length_b   1.000
_cell.length_c   1.000
_cell.angle_alpha   90.00
_cell.angle_beta   90.00
_cell.angle_gamma   90.00
#
_symmetry.space_group_name_H-M   'P 1'
#
loop_
_entity.id
_entity.type
_entity.pdbx_description
1 polymer ?
#
loop_
_entity_poly.entity_id
_entity_poly.type
_entity_poly.pdbx_seq_one_letter_code
_entity_poly.pdbx_strand_id
1 'polypeptide(L)'
;DAQESRGLGDVYKRQVEDCAEMFTHLITGSDQVWNGGIDLDAFCLGFAKRDTKRISYAASSASTKFGKWQDEIFKKNLPEFTAISVREKSVIPYFEQMSGKKVSVVLDPVFLLSAADWHEIVQEPHIKTPYIFCYLLGSNKEQHERAIKIAKENSCKLVTIPYLNGYNQLDDNFGDIQISAASPQEFLGLIENAAGVVTDSFHATAFSVIFNRPFWALSRFKNQGKTNNNHRVTDILEQSGLLNCYENSSNKLSTPDYSNANKILKVQADKSYEFLKAALGDIEC
;
A
#
# COMPACT_ATOMS: atom_id res chain seq x y z
N ASP A 1 -15.46 6.16 -31.41
CA ASP A 1 -14.67 5.54 -30.33
C ASP A 1 -14.30 6.52 -29.21
N ALA A 2 -13.70 7.69 -29.48
CA ALA A 2 -13.36 8.67 -28.42
C ALA A 2 -14.59 9.40 -27.84
N GLN A 3 -15.67 9.45 -28.59
CA GLN A 3 -16.94 10.09 -28.17
C GLN A 3 -17.79 9.13 -27.34
N GLU A 4 -17.74 7.83 -27.62
CA GLU A 4 -18.37 6.77 -26.80
C GLU A 4 -17.66 6.58 -25.46
N SER A 5 -16.32 6.66 -25.43
CA SER A 5 -15.58 6.58 -24.16
C SER A 5 -15.84 7.78 -23.24
N ARG A 6 -16.10 8.98 -23.79
CA ARG A 6 -16.52 10.17 -22.99
C ARG A 6 -17.93 9.98 -22.41
N GLY A 7 -18.87 9.40 -23.18
CA GLY A 7 -20.22 9.12 -22.71
C GLY A 7 -20.28 8.11 -21.56
N LEU A 8 -19.47 7.06 -21.60
CA LEU A 8 -19.33 6.08 -20.52
C LEU A 8 -18.73 6.71 -19.25
N GLY A 9 -17.71 7.55 -19.39
CA GLY A 9 -17.12 8.27 -18.25
C GLY A 9 -18.13 9.18 -17.54
N ASP A 10 -19.00 9.85 -18.27
CA ASP A 10 -20.05 10.71 -17.70
C ASP A 10 -21.15 9.90 -17.00
N VAL A 11 -21.49 8.70 -17.50
CA VAL A 11 -22.44 7.79 -16.85
C VAL A 11 -21.89 7.30 -15.50
N TYR A 12 -20.66 6.82 -15.46
CA TYR A 12 -20.01 6.39 -14.21
C TYR A 12 -19.89 7.51 -13.20
N LYS A 13 -19.55 8.72 -13.66
CA LYS A 13 -19.45 9.89 -12.79
C LYS A 13 -20.79 10.19 -12.12
N ARG A 14 -21.91 10.21 -12.88
CA ARG A 14 -23.25 10.40 -12.33
C ARG A 14 -23.66 9.31 -11.36
N GLN A 15 -23.34 8.06 -11.64
CA GLN A 15 -23.60 6.95 -10.71
C GLN A 15 -22.90 7.14 -9.37
N VAL A 16 -21.65 7.60 -9.37
CA VAL A 16 -20.90 7.90 -8.14
C VAL A 16 -21.51 9.09 -7.40
N GLU A 17 -21.91 10.14 -8.10
CA GLU A 17 -22.60 11.32 -7.54
C GLU A 17 -23.93 10.89 -6.89
N ASP A 18 -24.77 10.12 -7.59
CA ASP A 18 -26.07 9.62 -7.09
C ASP A 18 -25.89 8.72 -5.85
N CYS A 19 -24.90 7.81 -5.88
CA CYS A 19 -24.59 6.96 -4.73
C CYS A 19 -24.11 7.78 -3.52
N ALA A 20 -23.29 8.81 -3.76
CA ALA A 20 -22.74 9.63 -2.69
C ALA A 20 -23.82 10.40 -1.92
N GLU A 21 -24.99 10.67 -2.54
CA GLU A 21 -26.11 11.32 -1.88
C GLU A 21 -26.73 10.53 -0.71
N MET A 22 -26.47 9.22 -0.68
CA MET A 22 -26.98 8.33 0.38
C MET A 22 -26.10 8.36 1.64
N PHE A 23 -24.94 9.02 1.60
CA PHE A 23 -23.96 8.98 2.68
C PHE A 23 -23.71 10.36 3.28
N THR A 24 -23.63 10.41 4.60
CA THR A 24 -23.25 11.60 5.36
C THR A 24 -21.74 11.80 5.40
N HIS A 25 -20.97 10.75 5.22
CA HIS A 25 -19.52 10.73 5.25
C HIS A 25 -18.97 9.99 4.03
N LEU A 26 -17.97 10.57 3.38
CA LEU A 26 -17.22 9.94 2.30
C LEU A 26 -15.76 9.86 2.69
N ILE A 27 -15.16 8.68 2.53
CA ILE A 27 -13.77 8.44 2.86
C ILE A 27 -13.01 8.08 1.59
N THR A 28 -11.89 8.75 1.34
CA THR A 28 -10.93 8.38 0.31
C THR A 28 -9.64 7.85 0.94
N GLY A 29 -9.04 6.87 0.32
CA GLY A 29 -7.81 6.21 0.77
C GLY A 29 -8.11 4.78 1.23
N SER A 30 -7.18 3.99 1.56
CA SER A 30 -5.72 4.15 1.52
C SER A 30 -5.20 4.01 0.08
N ASP A 31 -3.95 3.54 -0.08
CA ASP A 31 -3.22 3.36 -1.34
C ASP A 31 -2.99 4.67 -2.13
N GLN A 32 -2.55 4.53 -3.38
CA GLN A 32 -2.04 5.64 -4.20
C GLN A 32 -3.15 6.49 -4.83
N VAL A 33 -4.20 6.77 -4.09
CA VAL A 33 -5.35 7.55 -4.58
C VAL A 33 -4.99 9.00 -4.96
N TRP A 34 -3.89 9.53 -4.44
CA TRP A 34 -3.41 10.88 -4.73
C TRP A 34 -2.12 10.93 -5.56
N ASN A 35 -1.78 9.85 -6.27
CA ASN A 35 -0.57 9.80 -7.11
C ASN A 35 -0.69 10.57 -8.44
N GLY A 36 -1.85 11.15 -8.74
CA GLY A 36 -2.05 11.98 -9.91
C GLY A 36 -2.51 11.25 -11.18
N GLY A 37 -3.21 10.13 -11.02
CA GLY A 37 -3.93 9.49 -12.12
C GLY A 37 -5.09 10.34 -12.68
N ILE A 38 -5.72 9.87 -13.75
CA ILE A 38 -6.81 10.54 -14.47
C ILE A 38 -7.98 10.89 -13.55
N ASP A 39 -8.22 10.09 -12.53
CA ASP A 39 -9.38 10.22 -11.63
C ASP A 39 -9.07 11.01 -10.35
N LEU A 40 -8.02 11.84 -10.33
CA LEU A 40 -7.60 12.55 -9.12
C LEU A 40 -8.72 13.41 -8.51
N ASP A 41 -9.53 14.09 -9.32
CA ASP A 41 -10.68 14.90 -8.82
C ASP A 41 -11.71 14.02 -8.09
N ALA A 42 -11.97 12.80 -8.61
CA ALA A 42 -12.84 11.84 -7.95
C ALA A 42 -12.24 11.33 -6.62
N PHE A 43 -10.95 10.98 -6.60
CA PHE A 43 -10.26 10.59 -5.36
C PHE A 43 -10.07 11.76 -4.36
N CYS A 44 -10.19 12.99 -4.81
CA CYS A 44 -10.33 14.15 -3.96
C CYS A 44 -11.78 14.44 -3.58
N LEU A 45 -12.72 13.51 -3.82
CA LEU A 45 -14.13 13.63 -3.51
C LEU A 45 -14.77 14.92 -4.09
N GLY A 46 -14.31 15.34 -5.28
CA GLY A 46 -14.76 16.58 -5.92
C GLY A 46 -16.26 16.58 -6.30
N PHE A 47 -16.86 15.39 -6.37
CA PHE A 47 -18.28 15.17 -6.62
C PHE A 47 -19.17 15.27 -5.36
N ALA A 48 -18.57 15.30 -4.16
CA ALA A 48 -19.34 15.30 -2.91
C ALA A 48 -20.16 16.58 -2.74
N LYS A 49 -21.37 16.46 -2.17
CA LYS A 49 -22.21 17.61 -1.82
C LYS A 49 -21.58 18.42 -0.69
N ARG A 50 -22.01 19.69 -0.57
CA ARG A 50 -21.46 20.65 0.40
C ARG A 50 -21.57 20.16 1.85
N ASP A 51 -22.65 19.48 2.20
CA ASP A 51 -22.92 19.04 3.58
C ASP A 51 -22.35 17.65 3.90
N THR A 52 -21.77 16.96 2.91
CA THR A 52 -21.11 15.66 3.11
C THR A 52 -19.74 15.85 3.74
N LYS A 53 -19.48 15.17 4.85
CA LYS A 53 -18.15 15.17 5.45
C LYS A 53 -17.18 14.39 4.57
N ARG A 54 -16.10 15.03 4.17
CA ARG A 54 -15.02 14.43 3.35
C ARG A 54 -13.83 14.12 4.23
N ILE A 55 -13.38 12.89 4.21
CA ILE A 55 -12.27 12.40 5.04
C ILE A 55 -11.25 11.73 4.14
N SER A 56 -9.97 11.99 4.33
CA SER A 56 -8.95 11.10 3.78
C SER A 56 -8.34 10.27 4.90
N TYR A 57 -8.25 8.95 4.67
CA TYR A 57 -7.61 8.03 5.58
C TYR A 57 -6.41 7.37 4.90
N ALA A 58 -5.20 7.65 5.41
CA ALA A 58 -3.95 7.09 4.90
C ALA A 58 -3.77 7.26 3.38
N ALA A 59 -4.28 8.37 2.79
CA ALA A 59 -4.15 8.60 1.36
C ALA A 59 -2.66 8.71 0.98
N SER A 60 -2.25 7.97 -0.06
CA SER A 60 -0.88 7.98 -0.56
C SER A 60 -0.79 8.69 -1.90
N SER A 61 0.19 9.57 -2.03
CA SER A 61 0.50 10.21 -3.30
C SER A 61 1.58 9.48 -4.09
N ALA A 62 2.28 8.54 -3.46
CA ALA A 62 3.44 7.83 -4.02
C ALA A 62 4.55 8.74 -4.56
N SER A 63 4.40 10.06 -4.45
CA SER A 63 5.35 11.07 -4.91
C SER A 63 5.37 12.26 -3.95
N THR A 64 6.51 12.91 -3.86
CA THR A 64 6.68 14.20 -3.16
C THR A 64 6.68 15.39 -4.12
N LYS A 65 6.47 15.13 -5.42
CA LYS A 65 6.47 16.16 -6.47
C LYS A 65 5.20 16.08 -7.26
N PHE A 66 4.56 17.22 -7.43
CA PHE A 66 3.27 17.37 -8.11
C PHE A 66 3.38 18.33 -9.28
N GLY A 67 2.55 18.13 -10.28
CA GLY A 67 2.42 19.02 -11.42
C GLY A 67 1.36 20.10 -11.18
N LYS A 68 1.39 21.17 -11.98
CA LYS A 68 0.45 22.30 -11.84
C LYS A 68 -1.03 21.87 -11.86
N TRP A 69 -1.39 20.93 -12.71
CA TRP A 69 -2.78 20.45 -12.80
C TRP A 69 -3.23 19.68 -11.53
N GLN A 70 -2.31 18.98 -10.88
CA GLN A 70 -2.56 18.32 -9.60
C GLN A 70 -2.73 19.37 -8.49
N ASP A 71 -1.87 20.39 -8.46
CA ASP A 71 -1.97 21.50 -7.53
C ASP A 71 -3.34 22.20 -7.61
N GLU A 72 -3.88 22.39 -8.83
CA GLU A 72 -5.19 22.99 -9.05
C GLU A 72 -6.31 22.13 -8.46
N ILE A 73 -6.26 20.82 -8.67
CA ILE A 73 -7.25 19.87 -8.13
C ILE A 73 -7.16 19.83 -6.60
N PHE A 74 -5.96 19.73 -6.04
CA PHE A 74 -5.79 19.71 -4.59
C PHE A 74 -6.24 21.01 -3.94
N LYS A 75 -5.86 22.17 -4.46
CA LYS A 75 -6.29 23.48 -3.97
C LYS A 75 -7.82 23.69 -4.04
N LYS A 76 -8.46 23.11 -5.06
CA LYS A 76 -9.92 23.17 -5.21
C LYS A 76 -10.64 22.33 -4.16
N ASN A 77 -10.16 21.11 -3.91
CA ASN A 77 -10.93 20.10 -3.18
C ASN A 77 -10.50 19.92 -1.71
N LEU A 78 -9.19 19.97 -1.39
CA LEU A 78 -8.72 19.66 -0.04
C LEU A 78 -9.19 20.63 1.05
N PRO A 79 -9.41 21.93 0.79
CA PRO A 79 -10.02 22.82 1.80
C PRO A 79 -11.40 22.36 2.28
N GLU A 80 -12.12 21.57 1.49
CA GLU A 80 -13.45 21.06 1.82
C GLU A 80 -13.43 19.79 2.71
N PHE A 81 -12.25 19.19 2.92
CA PHE A 81 -12.13 18.00 3.75
C PHE A 81 -12.34 18.34 5.23
N THR A 82 -13.10 17.51 5.93
CA THR A 82 -13.29 17.62 7.39
C THR A 82 -12.04 17.19 8.15
N ALA A 83 -11.40 16.11 7.70
CA ALA A 83 -10.17 15.60 8.26
C ALA A 83 -9.28 15.03 7.15
N ILE A 84 -7.97 15.28 7.26
CA ILE A 84 -6.99 14.84 6.26
C ILE A 84 -5.91 14.03 6.94
N SER A 85 -5.73 12.79 6.49
CA SER A 85 -4.57 12.00 6.83
C SER A 85 -3.93 11.36 5.61
N VAL A 86 -2.62 11.20 5.71
CA VAL A 86 -1.76 10.62 4.67
C VAL A 86 -0.96 9.47 5.25
N ARG A 87 -0.47 8.59 4.38
CA ARG A 87 0.35 7.44 4.76
C ARG A 87 1.83 7.81 4.91
N GLU A 88 2.32 8.72 4.09
CA GLU A 88 3.73 9.13 4.08
C GLU A 88 3.92 10.46 4.81
N LYS A 89 4.86 10.48 5.77
CA LYS A 89 5.19 11.69 6.53
C LYS A 89 5.77 12.80 5.66
N SER A 90 6.49 12.43 4.62
CA SER A 90 7.21 13.36 3.73
C SER A 90 6.31 14.33 2.96
N VAL A 91 5.01 14.01 2.79
CA VAL A 91 4.06 14.82 2.01
C VAL A 91 3.20 15.75 2.86
N ILE A 92 3.30 15.70 4.20
CA ILE A 92 2.51 16.53 5.12
C ILE A 92 2.61 18.02 4.76
N PRO A 93 3.82 18.63 4.64
CA PRO A 93 3.93 20.07 4.40
C PRO A 93 3.23 20.52 3.11
N TYR A 94 3.28 19.68 2.08
CA TYR A 94 2.61 19.95 0.81
C TYR A 94 1.10 19.96 0.96
N PHE A 95 0.53 18.93 1.57
CA PHE A 95 -0.93 18.83 1.72
C PHE A 95 -1.49 19.84 2.74
N GLU A 96 -0.72 20.23 3.75
CA GLU A 96 -1.08 21.35 4.63
C GLU A 96 -1.14 22.67 3.86
N GLN A 97 -0.19 22.91 2.96
CA GLN A 97 -0.19 24.10 2.09
C GLN A 97 -1.39 24.08 1.14
N MET A 98 -1.74 22.92 0.55
CA MET A 98 -2.86 22.81 -0.39
C MET A 98 -4.23 22.93 0.29
N SER A 99 -4.37 22.38 1.47
CA SER A 99 -5.65 22.34 2.20
C SER A 99 -5.89 23.53 3.14
N GLY A 100 -4.82 24.20 3.57
CA GLY A 100 -4.89 25.18 4.67
C GLY A 100 -5.24 24.55 6.03
N LYS A 101 -5.14 23.23 6.17
CA LYS A 101 -5.54 22.46 7.35
C LYS A 101 -4.39 21.59 7.85
N LYS A 102 -4.45 21.21 9.13
CA LYS A 102 -3.53 20.23 9.70
C LYS A 102 -3.72 18.87 9.02
N VAL A 103 -2.62 18.24 8.61
CA VAL A 103 -2.57 16.90 8.02
C VAL A 103 -1.93 15.95 9.01
N SER A 104 -2.58 14.83 9.26
CA SER A 104 -2.08 13.77 10.14
C SER A 104 -1.42 12.65 9.34
N VAL A 105 -0.36 12.04 9.90
CA VAL A 105 0.14 10.77 9.38
C VAL A 105 -0.51 9.63 10.17
N VAL A 106 -1.03 8.63 9.45
CA VAL A 106 -1.63 7.43 10.03
C VAL A 106 -1.11 6.20 9.34
N LEU A 107 -1.19 5.06 9.98
CA LEU A 107 -0.85 3.78 9.35
C LEU A 107 -1.85 3.40 8.26
N ASP A 108 -1.35 2.66 7.27
CA ASP A 108 -2.23 1.98 6.32
C ASP A 108 -3.26 1.11 7.08
N PRO A 109 -4.52 1.03 6.63
CA PRO A 109 -5.58 0.30 7.34
C PRO A 109 -5.26 -1.17 7.61
N VAL A 110 -4.36 -1.80 6.86
CA VAL A 110 -3.95 -3.18 7.14
C VAL A 110 -3.33 -3.35 8.52
N PHE A 111 -2.76 -2.29 9.11
CA PHE A 111 -2.18 -2.29 10.46
C PHE A 111 -3.20 -2.00 11.57
N LEU A 112 -4.46 -1.71 11.24
CA LEU A 112 -5.52 -1.55 12.25
C LEU A 112 -6.01 -2.89 12.80
N LEU A 113 -5.75 -3.97 12.09
CA LEU A 113 -6.04 -5.34 12.51
C LEU A 113 -4.77 -6.04 12.97
N SER A 114 -4.92 -6.93 13.93
CA SER A 114 -3.82 -7.76 14.42
C SER A 114 -3.51 -8.93 13.47
N ALA A 115 -2.37 -9.59 13.67
CA ALA A 115 -2.06 -10.82 12.94
C ALA A 115 -3.12 -11.91 13.18
N ALA A 116 -3.70 -11.98 14.37
CA ALA A 116 -4.75 -12.95 14.69
C ALA A 116 -6.04 -12.65 13.91
N ASP A 117 -6.43 -11.38 13.80
CA ASP A 117 -7.61 -10.98 13.00
C ASP A 117 -7.42 -11.33 11.52
N TRP A 118 -6.22 -11.06 10.98
CA TRP A 118 -5.90 -11.42 9.59
C TRP A 118 -5.85 -12.92 9.37
N HIS A 119 -5.37 -13.69 10.36
CA HIS A 119 -5.30 -15.16 10.30
C HIS A 119 -6.68 -15.80 10.08
N GLU A 120 -7.76 -15.21 10.58
CA GLU A 120 -9.13 -15.73 10.41
C GLU A 120 -9.57 -15.85 8.95
N ILE A 121 -8.98 -15.06 8.06
CA ILE A 121 -9.31 -15.09 6.62
C ILE A 121 -8.21 -15.69 5.75
N VAL A 122 -7.09 -16.11 6.35
CA VAL A 122 -5.99 -16.74 5.63
C VAL A 122 -6.44 -18.06 5.02
N GLN A 123 -6.09 -18.26 3.76
CA GLN A 123 -6.19 -19.55 3.11
C GLN A 123 -4.78 -20.18 3.03
N GLU A 124 -4.58 -21.28 3.72
CA GLU A 124 -3.28 -21.98 3.73
C GLU A 124 -2.90 -22.46 2.32
N PRO A 125 -1.66 -22.21 1.89
CA PRO A 125 -1.18 -22.71 0.61
C PRO A 125 -0.91 -24.23 0.67
N HIS A 126 -1.24 -24.94 -0.39
CA HIS A 126 -0.96 -26.38 -0.51
C HIS A 126 0.53 -26.69 -0.80
N ILE A 127 1.45 -25.99 -0.13
CA ILE A 127 2.89 -26.10 -0.30
C ILE A 127 3.48 -26.74 0.96
N LYS A 128 3.97 -27.96 0.85
CA LYS A 128 4.46 -28.74 2.01
C LYS A 128 5.96 -28.54 2.31
N THR A 129 6.69 -27.96 1.39
CA THR A 129 8.14 -27.73 1.54
C THR A 129 8.42 -26.31 1.99
N PRO A 130 9.48 -26.04 2.77
CA PRO A 130 9.87 -24.68 3.08
C PRO A 130 10.09 -23.85 1.81
N TYR A 131 9.59 -22.62 1.81
CA TYR A 131 9.68 -21.75 0.64
C TYR A 131 9.96 -20.30 1.00
N ILE A 132 10.61 -19.62 0.07
CA ILE A 132 10.68 -18.15 0.00
C ILE A 132 9.56 -17.69 -0.92
N PHE A 133 8.67 -16.85 -0.41
CA PHE A 133 7.66 -16.18 -1.24
C PHE A 133 8.27 -14.95 -1.88
N CYS A 134 8.20 -14.84 -3.21
CA CYS A 134 8.71 -13.70 -3.95
C CYS A 134 7.58 -13.00 -4.71
N TYR A 135 7.38 -11.71 -4.40
CA TYR A 135 6.38 -10.87 -5.06
C TYR A 135 7.02 -9.56 -5.51
N LEU A 136 7.41 -9.49 -6.78
CA LEU A 136 8.04 -8.32 -7.40
C LEU A 136 7.09 -7.69 -8.41
N LEU A 137 6.89 -6.38 -8.29
CA LEU A 137 6.07 -5.57 -9.18
C LEU A 137 6.92 -4.78 -10.19
N GLY A 138 8.24 -4.80 -10.01
CA GLY A 138 9.21 -4.20 -10.92
C GLY A 138 9.85 -5.22 -11.86
N SER A 139 10.44 -4.73 -12.96
CA SER A 139 11.16 -5.53 -13.95
C SER A 139 12.69 -5.44 -13.76
N ASN A 140 13.18 -5.66 -12.53
CA ASN A 140 14.61 -5.59 -12.23
C ASN A 140 15.24 -6.98 -12.20
N LYS A 141 16.05 -7.30 -13.23
CA LYS A 141 16.71 -8.60 -13.35
C LYS A 141 17.58 -8.97 -12.14
N GLU A 142 18.31 -8.02 -11.58
CA GLU A 142 19.18 -8.26 -10.42
C GLU A 142 18.39 -8.73 -9.19
N GLN A 143 17.15 -8.23 -9.05
CA GLN A 143 16.25 -8.65 -7.94
C GLN A 143 15.71 -10.06 -8.15
N HIS A 144 15.34 -10.41 -9.38
CA HIS A 144 14.94 -11.79 -9.71
C HIS A 144 16.07 -12.78 -9.45
N GLU A 145 17.28 -12.48 -9.91
CA GLU A 145 18.47 -13.30 -9.66
C GLU A 145 18.76 -13.41 -8.15
N ARG A 146 18.59 -12.32 -7.42
CA ARG A 146 18.78 -12.30 -5.97
C ARG A 146 17.74 -13.16 -5.24
N ALA A 147 16.48 -13.13 -5.64
CA ALA A 147 15.43 -13.99 -5.05
C ALA A 147 15.75 -15.47 -5.22
N ILE A 148 16.21 -15.88 -6.40
CA ILE A 148 16.68 -17.24 -6.67
C ILE A 148 17.84 -17.60 -5.73
N LYS A 149 18.82 -16.70 -5.57
CA LYS A 149 19.97 -16.91 -4.70
C LYS A 149 19.57 -17.06 -3.23
N ILE A 150 18.66 -16.21 -2.74
CA ILE A 150 18.11 -16.27 -1.38
C ILE A 150 17.44 -17.63 -1.15
N ALA A 151 16.57 -18.07 -2.05
CA ALA A 151 15.89 -19.35 -1.92
C ALA A 151 16.90 -20.52 -1.86
N LYS A 152 17.88 -20.54 -2.78
CA LYS A 152 18.91 -21.56 -2.85
C LYS A 152 19.78 -21.60 -1.59
N GLU A 153 20.25 -20.46 -1.10
CA GLU A 153 21.14 -20.36 0.08
C GLU A 153 20.44 -20.76 1.38
N ASN A 154 19.10 -20.76 1.41
CA ASN A 154 18.30 -21.18 2.56
C ASN A 154 17.62 -22.54 2.36
N SER A 155 17.96 -23.27 1.31
CA SER A 155 17.39 -24.61 1.00
C SER A 155 15.86 -24.58 0.91
N CYS A 156 15.30 -23.50 0.41
CA CYS A 156 13.88 -23.27 0.21
C CYS A 156 13.50 -23.34 -1.27
N LYS A 157 12.25 -23.69 -1.56
CA LYS A 157 11.65 -23.48 -2.87
C LYS A 157 11.39 -21.98 -3.08
N LEU A 158 11.47 -21.51 -4.31
CA LEU A 158 11.04 -20.17 -4.68
C LEU A 158 9.61 -20.21 -5.20
N VAL A 159 8.68 -19.59 -4.47
CA VAL A 159 7.27 -19.47 -4.86
C VAL A 159 7.01 -18.05 -5.33
N THR A 160 6.41 -17.89 -6.50
CA THR A 160 6.24 -16.56 -7.12
C THR A 160 4.80 -16.34 -7.60
N ILE A 161 4.37 -15.07 -7.60
CA ILE A 161 3.22 -14.60 -8.36
C ILE A 161 3.77 -13.67 -9.44
N PRO A 162 3.49 -13.93 -10.73
CA PRO A 162 3.94 -13.07 -11.81
C PRO A 162 3.23 -11.71 -11.78
N TYR A 163 3.81 -10.71 -12.44
CA TYR A 163 3.20 -9.39 -12.57
C TYR A 163 1.89 -9.46 -13.39
N LEU A 164 0.77 -9.10 -12.77
CA LEU A 164 -0.57 -9.30 -13.35
C LEU A 164 -1.05 -8.14 -14.25
N ASN A 165 -0.44 -6.96 -14.17
CA ASN A 165 -0.87 -5.78 -14.94
C ASN A 165 -0.14 -5.62 -16.29
N GLY A 166 0.42 -6.70 -16.82
CA GLY A 166 1.11 -6.73 -18.08
C GLY A 166 2.11 -7.88 -18.21
N TYR A 167 2.69 -8.02 -19.38
CA TYR A 167 3.73 -9.04 -19.61
C TYR A 167 5.09 -8.54 -19.11
N ASN A 168 5.74 -9.36 -18.30
CA ASN A 168 7.12 -9.16 -17.87
C ASN A 168 7.94 -10.41 -18.20
N GLN A 169 8.82 -10.32 -19.15
CA GLN A 169 9.66 -11.45 -19.60
C GLN A 169 10.49 -12.08 -18.46
N LEU A 170 10.81 -11.31 -17.40
CA LEU A 170 11.56 -11.82 -16.25
C LEU A 170 10.74 -12.80 -15.41
N ASP A 171 9.42 -12.81 -15.56
CA ASP A 171 8.53 -13.73 -14.84
C ASP A 171 8.38 -15.08 -15.59
N ASP A 172 8.86 -15.19 -16.84
CA ASP A 172 8.82 -16.44 -17.58
C ASP A 172 9.67 -17.51 -16.89
N ASN A 173 9.00 -18.57 -16.42
CA ASN A 173 9.65 -19.66 -15.66
C ASN A 173 10.43 -19.20 -14.40
N PHE A 174 10.02 -18.07 -13.80
CA PHE A 174 10.63 -17.55 -12.59
C PHE A 174 10.09 -18.24 -11.35
N GLY A 175 10.98 -18.93 -10.64
CA GLY A 175 10.66 -19.69 -9.43
C GLY A 175 10.44 -21.19 -9.64
N ASP A 176 10.41 -21.94 -8.55
CA ASP A 176 10.12 -23.39 -8.56
C ASP A 176 8.61 -23.65 -8.66
N ILE A 177 7.80 -22.76 -8.09
CA ILE A 177 6.34 -22.81 -8.10
C ILE A 177 5.83 -21.43 -8.48
N GLN A 178 5.12 -21.35 -9.58
CA GLN A 178 4.51 -20.11 -10.04
C GLN A 178 2.99 -20.20 -9.89
N ILE A 179 2.41 -19.23 -9.17
CA ILE A 179 0.98 -19.13 -8.92
C ILE A 179 0.42 -18.03 -9.81
N SER A 180 -0.29 -18.40 -10.87
CA SER A 180 -0.76 -17.46 -11.89
C SER A 180 -1.94 -16.58 -11.43
N ALA A 181 -2.66 -17.00 -10.40
CA ALA A 181 -3.74 -16.22 -9.78
C ALA A 181 -3.84 -16.60 -8.31
N ALA A 182 -3.92 -15.60 -7.45
CA ALA A 182 -4.14 -15.79 -6.01
C ALA A 182 -5.25 -14.83 -5.56
N SER A 183 -6.20 -15.34 -4.80
CA SER A 183 -7.14 -14.50 -4.05
C SER A 183 -6.40 -13.71 -2.96
N PRO A 184 -7.01 -12.66 -2.39
CA PRO A 184 -6.42 -11.99 -1.23
C PRO A 184 -6.11 -12.94 -0.07
N GLN A 185 -6.97 -13.91 0.20
CA GLN A 185 -6.81 -14.90 1.26
C GLN A 185 -5.62 -15.82 1.01
N GLU A 186 -5.45 -16.28 -0.24
CA GLU A 186 -4.28 -17.08 -0.65
C GLU A 186 -2.99 -16.27 -0.62
N PHE A 187 -3.04 -14.98 -1.03
CA PHE A 187 -1.89 -14.09 -0.93
C PHE A 187 -1.41 -13.93 0.52
N LEU A 188 -2.34 -13.74 1.46
CA LEU A 188 -2.03 -13.69 2.89
C LEU A 188 -1.42 -15.02 3.37
N GLY A 189 -1.99 -16.15 2.96
CA GLY A 189 -1.49 -17.48 3.29
C GLY A 189 -0.08 -17.73 2.77
N LEU A 190 0.23 -17.27 1.56
CA LEU A 190 1.57 -17.36 0.99
C LEU A 190 2.60 -16.56 1.78
N ILE A 191 2.23 -15.42 2.35
CA ILE A 191 3.12 -14.62 3.20
C ILE A 191 3.24 -15.27 4.58
N GLU A 192 2.12 -15.60 5.22
CA GLU A 192 2.11 -16.11 6.60
C GLU A 192 2.86 -17.43 6.74
N ASN A 193 2.80 -18.31 5.75
CA ASN A 193 3.43 -19.63 5.79
C ASN A 193 4.83 -19.67 5.16
N ALA A 194 5.33 -18.55 4.61
CA ALA A 194 6.67 -18.48 4.04
C ALA A 194 7.75 -18.60 5.12
N ALA A 195 8.86 -19.25 4.80
CA ALA A 195 10.09 -19.16 5.59
C ALA A 195 10.67 -17.74 5.54
N GLY A 196 10.47 -17.02 4.44
CA GLY A 196 10.81 -15.60 4.26
C GLY A 196 10.19 -15.02 3.00
N VAL A 197 10.15 -13.72 2.91
CA VAL A 197 9.50 -12.98 1.81
C VAL A 197 10.50 -12.06 1.12
N VAL A 198 10.56 -12.09 -0.20
CA VAL A 198 11.33 -11.15 -1.04
C VAL A 198 10.36 -10.30 -1.82
N THR A 199 10.39 -8.98 -1.65
CA THR A 199 9.39 -8.14 -2.30
C THR A 199 9.83 -6.69 -2.50
N ASP A 200 9.28 -6.03 -3.51
CA ASP A 200 9.29 -4.58 -3.72
C ASP A 200 7.90 -3.95 -3.52
N SER A 201 6.93 -4.75 -3.03
CA SER A 201 5.55 -4.34 -2.79
C SER A 201 5.38 -3.79 -1.37
N PHE A 202 4.68 -2.66 -1.25
CA PHE A 202 4.30 -2.13 0.06
C PHE A 202 3.45 -3.12 0.86
N HIS A 203 2.39 -3.67 0.28
CA HIS A 203 1.49 -4.56 1.02
C HIS A 203 2.15 -5.90 1.38
N ALA A 204 2.98 -6.47 0.50
CA ALA A 204 3.73 -7.68 0.87
C ALA A 204 4.73 -7.40 2.01
N THR A 205 5.36 -6.21 2.04
CA THR A 205 6.19 -5.76 3.17
C THR A 205 5.35 -5.60 4.43
N ALA A 206 4.20 -4.93 4.34
CA ALA A 206 3.31 -4.69 5.49
C ALA A 206 2.83 -6.01 6.12
N PHE A 207 2.36 -6.96 5.31
CA PHE A 207 1.92 -8.26 5.81
C PHE A 207 3.08 -9.13 6.31
N SER A 208 4.28 -9.00 5.75
CA SER A 208 5.48 -9.64 6.33
C SER A 208 5.75 -9.13 7.74
N VAL A 209 5.58 -7.84 7.98
CA VAL A 209 5.70 -7.23 9.31
C VAL A 209 4.58 -7.72 10.23
N ILE A 210 3.32 -7.68 9.79
CA ILE A 210 2.15 -8.11 10.57
C ILE A 210 2.29 -9.57 11.01
N PHE A 211 2.66 -10.48 10.11
CA PHE A 211 2.85 -11.90 10.41
C PHE A 211 4.22 -12.25 11.00
N ASN A 212 5.07 -11.25 11.29
CA ASN A 212 6.41 -11.44 11.85
C ASN A 212 7.29 -12.38 11.02
N ARG A 213 7.24 -12.28 9.69
CA ARG A 213 8.05 -13.11 8.80
C ARG A 213 9.40 -12.47 8.48
N PRO A 214 10.47 -13.25 8.38
CA PRO A 214 11.71 -12.76 7.77
C PRO A 214 11.42 -12.21 6.38
N PHE A 215 11.99 -11.05 6.02
CA PHE A 215 11.77 -10.49 4.69
C PHE A 215 12.94 -9.65 4.20
N TRP A 216 12.98 -9.48 2.89
CA TRP A 216 13.85 -8.57 2.17
C TRP A 216 12.97 -7.60 1.38
N ALA A 217 12.90 -6.37 1.83
CA ALA A 217 12.25 -5.30 1.09
C ALA A 217 13.24 -4.71 0.08
N LEU A 218 12.87 -4.69 -1.19
CA LEU A 218 13.72 -4.26 -2.30
C LEU A 218 13.22 -2.96 -2.91
N SER A 219 14.15 -2.22 -3.53
CA SER A 219 13.85 -0.98 -4.24
C SER A 219 13.23 -1.27 -5.60
N ARG A 220 11.97 -0.95 -5.82
CA ARG A 220 11.33 -1.11 -7.14
C ARG A 220 11.99 -0.26 -8.21
N PHE A 221 12.38 0.96 -7.86
CA PHE A 221 12.93 1.94 -8.79
C PHE A 221 14.42 2.12 -8.52
N LYS A 222 15.26 1.88 -9.53
CA LYS A 222 16.68 2.29 -9.44
C LYS A 222 16.73 3.81 -9.23
N ASN A 223 17.59 4.29 -8.34
CA ASN A 223 17.76 5.71 -7.99
C ASN A 223 18.23 6.57 -9.19
N GLN A 224 17.45 6.61 -10.24
CA GLN A 224 17.69 7.42 -11.44
C GLN A 224 16.54 8.41 -11.59
N GLY A 225 16.67 9.60 -10.96
CA GLY A 225 15.82 10.73 -11.30
C GLY A 225 14.73 11.08 -10.28
N LYS A 226 13.89 12.01 -10.68
CA LYS A 226 13.05 12.91 -9.87
C LYS A 226 11.82 12.29 -9.15
N THR A 227 11.55 11.00 -9.31
CA THR A 227 10.38 10.33 -8.71
C THR A 227 10.79 9.00 -8.09
N ASN A 228 11.27 9.06 -6.84
CA ASN A 228 11.58 7.86 -6.09
C ASN A 228 10.36 7.42 -5.27
N ASN A 229 9.55 6.50 -5.83
CA ASN A 229 8.37 5.95 -5.16
C ASN A 229 8.70 4.85 -4.12
N ASN A 230 9.98 4.66 -3.78
CA ASN A 230 10.41 3.67 -2.80
C ASN A 230 10.12 4.13 -1.36
N HIS A 231 9.93 5.44 -1.13
CA HIS A 231 9.71 5.99 0.21
C HIS A 231 8.50 5.40 0.93
N ARG A 232 7.50 4.87 0.23
CA ARG A 232 6.36 4.17 0.86
C ARG A 232 6.78 2.97 1.69
N VAL A 233 7.75 2.20 1.18
CA VAL A 233 8.30 1.04 1.88
C VAL A 233 9.27 1.49 2.97
N THR A 234 10.15 2.46 2.68
CA THR A 234 11.09 2.95 3.68
C THR A 234 10.40 3.65 4.84
N ASP A 235 9.32 4.43 4.58
CA ASP A 235 8.58 5.14 5.63
C ASP A 235 7.96 4.17 6.66
N ILE A 236 7.33 3.07 6.21
CA ILE A 236 6.77 2.09 7.14
C ILE A 236 7.86 1.32 7.89
N LEU A 237 8.99 1.04 7.25
CA LEU A 237 10.12 0.36 7.88
C LEU A 237 10.83 1.26 8.89
N GLU A 238 10.97 2.56 8.63
CA GLU A 238 11.45 3.54 9.59
C GLU A 238 10.50 3.64 10.79
N GLN A 239 9.20 3.78 10.53
CA GLN A 239 8.18 3.88 11.56
C GLN A 239 8.13 2.64 12.47
N SER A 240 8.40 1.45 11.93
CA SER A 240 8.42 0.19 12.68
C SER A 240 9.79 -0.15 13.28
N GLY A 241 10.84 0.61 12.99
CA GLY A 241 12.21 0.30 13.40
C GLY A 241 12.84 -0.87 12.64
N LEU A 242 12.34 -1.20 11.45
CA LEU A 242 12.78 -2.33 10.62
C LEU A 242 13.49 -1.90 9.34
N LEU A 243 14.04 -0.68 9.30
CA LEU A 243 14.72 -0.16 8.11
C LEU A 243 15.91 -1.03 7.66
N ASN A 244 16.52 -1.77 8.57
CA ASN A 244 17.58 -2.73 8.28
C ASN A 244 17.14 -3.90 7.38
N CYS A 245 15.84 -4.11 7.18
CA CYS A 245 15.30 -5.08 6.23
C CYS A 245 15.20 -4.54 4.80
N TYR A 246 15.38 -3.22 4.61
CA TYR A 246 15.39 -2.59 3.30
C TYR A 246 16.77 -2.72 2.67
N GLU A 247 16.84 -3.22 1.43
CA GLU A 247 18.09 -3.48 0.68
C GLU A 247 19.17 -4.22 1.50
N ASN A 248 18.74 -5.05 2.45
CA ASN A 248 19.67 -5.84 3.27
C ASN A 248 20.53 -6.73 2.36
N SER A 249 21.85 -6.62 2.46
CA SER A 249 22.81 -7.35 1.61
C SER A 249 22.91 -8.85 1.93
N SER A 250 22.52 -9.27 3.12
CA SER A 250 22.51 -10.70 3.52
C SER A 250 21.43 -11.47 2.78
N ASN A 251 21.75 -12.66 2.30
CA ASN A 251 20.77 -13.58 1.74
C ASN A 251 20.34 -14.65 2.77
N LYS A 252 20.91 -14.64 3.98
CA LYS A 252 20.55 -15.63 5.02
C LYS A 252 19.27 -15.21 5.72
N LEU A 253 18.38 -16.19 5.98
CA LEU A 253 17.21 -16.00 6.81
C LEU A 253 17.63 -15.48 8.18
N SER A 254 17.00 -14.38 8.57
CA SER A 254 17.17 -13.78 9.89
C SER A 254 15.85 -13.13 10.28
N THR A 255 15.34 -13.47 11.44
CA THR A 255 14.10 -12.87 11.95
C THR A 255 14.45 -11.51 12.57
N PRO A 256 13.84 -10.42 12.10
CA PRO A 256 14.00 -9.10 12.72
C PRO A 256 13.48 -9.07 14.15
N ASP A 257 13.87 -8.03 14.91
CA ASP A 257 13.31 -7.79 16.26
C ASP A 257 11.87 -7.27 16.16
N TYR A 258 10.94 -8.18 16.03
CA TYR A 258 9.51 -7.87 16.01
C TYR A 258 8.94 -7.47 17.37
N SER A 259 9.61 -7.79 18.47
CA SER A 259 9.14 -7.41 19.81
C SER A 259 9.05 -5.89 19.95
N ASN A 260 10.08 -5.16 19.47
CA ASN A 260 10.08 -3.72 19.46
C ASN A 260 9.14 -3.15 18.37
N ALA A 261 9.22 -3.69 17.16
CA ALA A 261 8.40 -3.25 16.04
C ALA A 261 6.90 -3.33 16.34
N ASN A 262 6.44 -4.43 16.92
CA ASN A 262 5.02 -4.63 17.28
C ASN A 262 4.55 -3.63 18.35
N LYS A 263 5.41 -3.28 19.32
CA LYS A 263 5.08 -2.23 20.33
C LYS A 263 4.90 -0.86 19.67
N ILE A 264 5.81 -0.50 18.78
CA ILE A 264 5.75 0.77 18.05
C ILE A 264 4.49 0.83 17.18
N LEU A 265 4.25 -0.22 16.39
CA LEU A 265 3.12 -0.29 15.48
C LEU A 265 1.78 -0.28 16.23
N LYS A 266 1.69 -0.96 17.39
CA LYS A 266 0.48 -0.91 18.21
C LYS A 266 0.14 0.52 18.63
N VAL A 267 1.10 1.27 19.17
CA VAL A 267 0.89 2.67 19.54
C VAL A 267 0.45 3.54 18.37
N GLN A 268 1.00 3.29 17.18
CA GLN A 268 0.64 4.03 15.98
C GLN A 268 -0.75 3.61 15.44
N ALA A 269 -1.09 2.32 15.52
CA ALA A 269 -2.41 1.82 15.18
C ALA A 269 -3.49 2.44 16.08
N ASP A 270 -3.26 2.49 17.38
CA ASP A 270 -4.17 3.12 18.34
C ASP A 270 -4.39 4.62 17.96
N LYS A 271 -3.32 5.36 17.64
CA LYS A 271 -3.43 6.76 17.19
C LYS A 271 -4.18 6.90 15.85
N SER A 272 -3.97 5.95 14.94
CA SER A 272 -4.63 5.93 13.63
C SER A 272 -6.12 5.65 13.78
N TYR A 273 -6.47 4.76 14.69
CA TYR A 273 -7.85 4.47 15.04
C TYR A 273 -8.55 5.69 15.69
N GLU A 274 -7.90 6.37 16.64
CA GLU A 274 -8.42 7.58 17.25
C GLU A 274 -8.61 8.72 16.24
N PHE A 275 -7.71 8.85 15.25
CA PHE A 275 -7.91 9.79 14.15
C PHE A 275 -9.19 9.47 13.36
N LEU A 276 -9.38 8.19 12.97
CA LEU A 276 -10.56 7.78 12.21
C LEU A 276 -11.85 8.00 13.01
N LYS A 277 -11.85 7.62 14.28
CA LYS A 277 -12.98 7.83 15.19
C LYS A 277 -13.33 9.32 15.34
N ALA A 278 -12.34 10.17 15.55
CA ALA A 278 -12.54 11.61 15.65
C ALA A 278 -13.03 12.23 14.32
N ALA A 279 -12.54 11.74 13.17
CA ALA A 279 -12.96 12.22 11.86
C ALA A 279 -14.40 11.84 11.52
N LEU A 280 -14.84 10.67 11.93
CA LEU A 280 -16.22 10.20 11.77
C LEU A 280 -17.18 10.92 12.75
N GLY A 281 -16.71 11.26 13.94
CA GLY A 281 -17.56 11.81 15.01
C GLY A 281 -18.52 10.76 15.57
N ASP A 282 -19.51 11.20 16.31
CA ASP A 282 -20.56 10.33 16.84
C ASP A 282 -21.49 9.93 15.68
N ILE A 283 -21.20 8.78 15.09
CA ILE A 283 -22.14 8.13 14.16
C ILE A 283 -23.06 7.30 15.03
N GLU A 284 -24.31 7.75 15.19
CA GLU A 284 -25.37 6.91 15.71
C GLU A 284 -25.59 5.74 14.72
N CYS A 285 -25.28 4.52 15.17
CA CYS A 285 -25.54 3.28 14.41
C CYS A 285 -26.98 2.86 14.52
#